data_00cd4ca7b122316a064ae7fc68cddd2e
#
_entry.id   00cd4ca7b122316a064ae7fc68cddd2e
#
_cell.length_a   1.000
_cell.length_b   1.000
_cell.length_c   1.000
_cell.angle_alpha   90.00
_cell.angle_beta   90.00
_cell.angle_gamma   90.00
#
_symmetry.space_group_name_H-M   'P 1'
#
loop_
_entity.id
_entity.type
_entity.pdbx_description
1 polymer ?
#
loop_
_entity_poly.entity_id
_entity_poly.type
_entity_poly.pdbx_seq_one_letter_code
_entity_poly.pdbx_strand_id
1 'polypeptide(L)'
;MYLFRAPNSTYYTRICLPKSLRDNGFPFDLKISLLTKRRDEAVERNFILVPPLKKLIDEAFQENDAVSFRLKVDELVNHVRDGFPLRDTVRLPVRQVRTASSLSFPTAVNAVEPLAIKPKIIIAPKNALEEFIASKQYAKVRPLTIEQLNQRTNHFLSPLKTDCVSRITSADAVRFRDRLYKEGRSYKTNKDYLACCRQFFKWCKQMNYISENPFQEIAVQEQVKKRSQDEERERWSIKDLTKLFKSSEYQSKPEEFKWVTNIMLYHGLRPAEACQLRVADVRTKDGYHCFVVSEDGENQHVKTASSVRYVPIHSTLIDRGFLEYVAKRKSARCIQLFSYKPDGKWEDWSKRYCQQFGRLQTEIGMPAKARPTAYSFRHTFIDELKQAGVEESMVAQLVGHTHASMTFGRYGKKYPLQKLALTIEKMRLTDLIVTTS
;
A
#
# COMPACT_ATOMS: atom_id res chain seq x y z
N MET A 1 19.43 -13.41 2.67
CA MET A 1 18.65 -14.48 3.33
C MET A 1 17.84 -15.19 2.27
N TYR A 2 18.07 -16.50 2.07
CA TYR A 2 17.45 -17.29 0.98
C TYR A 2 16.04 -17.80 1.30
N LEU A 3 15.40 -17.26 2.34
CA LEU A 3 14.11 -17.70 2.84
C LEU A 3 12.96 -17.10 2.02
N PHE A 4 12.07 -17.94 1.52
CA PHE A 4 10.91 -17.58 0.72
C PHE A 4 9.64 -18.22 1.30
N ARG A 5 8.52 -17.49 1.33
CA ARG A 5 7.22 -18.00 1.76
C ARG A 5 6.31 -18.19 0.56
N ALA A 6 5.86 -19.39 0.33
CA ALA A 6 4.93 -19.71 -0.75
C ALA A 6 3.49 -19.26 -0.44
N PRO A 7 2.57 -19.20 -1.44
CA PRO A 7 1.17 -18.85 -1.24
C PRO A 7 0.42 -19.75 -0.23
N ASN A 8 0.80 -21.04 -0.15
CA ASN A 8 0.29 -22.01 0.83
C ASN A 8 0.83 -21.81 2.25
N SER A 9 1.52 -20.68 2.50
CA SER A 9 2.15 -20.33 3.77
C SER A 9 3.36 -21.17 4.19
N THR A 10 3.77 -22.18 3.44
CA THR A 10 4.97 -22.97 3.71
C THR A 10 6.22 -22.19 3.36
N TYR A 11 7.27 -22.29 4.18
CA TYR A 11 8.56 -21.66 3.92
C TYR A 11 9.47 -22.58 3.12
N TYR A 12 10.27 -21.96 2.25
CA TYR A 12 11.24 -22.61 1.38
C TYR A 12 12.58 -21.88 1.45
N THR A 13 13.67 -22.62 1.31
CA THR A 13 14.96 -22.10 0.90
C THR A 13 14.97 -21.97 -0.63
N ARG A 14 15.37 -20.82 -1.16
CA ARG A 14 15.51 -20.61 -2.61
C ARG A 14 16.88 -20.02 -2.91
N ILE A 15 17.69 -20.74 -3.67
CA ILE A 15 19.02 -20.32 -4.11
C ILE A 15 19.05 -20.36 -5.63
N CYS A 16 19.24 -19.22 -6.29
CA CYS A 16 19.41 -19.17 -7.74
C CYS A 16 20.85 -19.57 -8.07
N LEU A 17 21.03 -20.46 -9.04
CA LEU A 17 22.35 -20.87 -9.51
C LEU A 17 22.94 -19.81 -10.46
N PRO A 18 24.26 -19.62 -10.46
CA PRO A 18 24.94 -18.73 -11.40
C PRO A 18 24.65 -19.08 -12.87
N LYS A 19 24.74 -18.08 -13.73
CA LYS A 19 24.44 -18.25 -15.16
C LYS A 19 25.32 -19.31 -15.83
N SER A 20 26.60 -19.35 -15.47
CA SER A 20 27.59 -20.33 -15.97
C SER A 20 27.19 -21.78 -15.72
N LEU A 21 26.62 -22.11 -14.56
CA LEU A 21 26.10 -23.44 -14.28
C LEU A 21 24.82 -23.72 -15.05
N ARG A 22 23.92 -22.72 -15.13
CA ARG A 22 22.65 -22.87 -15.87
C ARG A 22 22.85 -23.13 -17.36
N ASP A 23 23.82 -22.48 -17.95
CA ASP A 23 24.17 -22.67 -19.37
C ASP A 23 24.72 -24.11 -19.62
N ASN A 24 25.16 -24.82 -18.57
CA ASN A 24 25.63 -26.22 -18.58
C ASN A 24 24.55 -27.23 -18.14
N GLY A 25 23.26 -26.86 -18.18
CA GLY A 25 22.14 -27.77 -17.91
C GLY A 25 21.74 -27.92 -16.44
N PHE A 26 22.34 -27.13 -15.54
CA PHE A 26 21.90 -27.08 -14.13
C PHE A 26 20.56 -26.34 -13.99
N PRO A 27 19.77 -26.61 -12.92
CA PRO A 27 18.50 -25.94 -12.72
C PRO A 27 18.67 -24.42 -12.52
N PHE A 28 17.59 -23.66 -12.81
CA PHE A 28 17.61 -22.22 -12.60
C PHE A 28 17.79 -21.85 -11.12
N ASP A 29 17.09 -22.55 -10.25
CA ASP A 29 17.18 -22.39 -8.80
C ASP A 29 16.94 -23.71 -8.06
N LEU A 30 17.43 -23.77 -6.82
CA LEU A 30 17.08 -24.79 -5.84
C LEU A 30 15.97 -24.24 -4.96
N LYS A 31 14.79 -24.85 -5.02
CA LYS A 31 13.64 -24.49 -4.19
C LYS A 31 13.26 -25.65 -3.28
N ILE A 32 13.70 -25.58 -2.04
CA ILE A 32 13.62 -26.68 -1.06
C ILE A 32 12.64 -26.29 0.04
N SER A 33 11.62 -27.13 0.27
CA SER A 33 10.66 -26.94 1.35
C SER A 33 11.31 -27.14 2.70
N LEU A 34 11.05 -26.21 3.62
CA LEU A 34 11.50 -26.30 5.02
C LEU A 34 10.49 -27.00 5.93
N LEU A 35 9.41 -27.55 5.36
CA LEU A 35 8.37 -28.34 6.05
C LEU A 35 7.77 -27.64 7.28
N THR A 36 7.70 -26.32 7.24
CA THR A 36 7.09 -25.52 8.30
C THR A 36 6.37 -24.31 7.74
N LYS A 37 5.33 -23.85 8.46
CA LYS A 37 4.61 -22.60 8.23
C LYS A 37 5.02 -21.51 9.22
N ARG A 38 5.86 -21.85 10.20
CA ARG A 38 6.37 -20.93 11.23
C ARG A 38 7.68 -20.29 10.77
N ARG A 39 7.76 -18.98 10.93
CA ARG A 39 8.93 -18.22 10.46
C ARG A 39 10.18 -18.47 11.31
N ASP A 40 10.03 -18.61 12.62
CA ASP A 40 11.11 -18.91 13.56
C ASP A 40 11.78 -20.24 13.22
N GLU A 41 11.02 -21.33 13.12
CA GLU A 41 11.52 -22.64 12.68
C GLU A 41 12.10 -22.59 11.27
N ALA A 42 11.46 -21.84 10.36
CA ALA A 42 11.97 -21.72 9.00
C ALA A 42 13.34 -21.05 8.95
N VAL A 43 13.57 -20.06 9.81
CA VAL A 43 14.89 -19.41 9.94
C VAL A 43 15.95 -20.38 10.43
N GLU A 44 15.66 -21.13 11.49
CA GLU A 44 16.57 -22.14 12.05
C GLU A 44 16.92 -23.21 11.00
N ARG A 45 15.91 -23.82 10.36
CA ARG A 45 16.07 -24.82 9.31
C ARG A 45 16.82 -24.29 8.08
N ASN A 46 16.59 -23.05 7.72
CA ASN A 46 17.30 -22.39 6.64
C ASN A 46 18.78 -22.16 6.96
N PHE A 47 19.12 -21.84 8.23
CA PHE A 47 20.49 -21.72 8.67
C PHE A 47 21.27 -23.05 8.61
N ILE A 48 20.58 -24.16 8.89
CA ILE A 48 21.18 -25.49 8.80
C ILE A 48 21.37 -25.93 7.34
N LEU A 49 20.40 -25.63 6.46
CA LEU A 49 20.36 -26.12 5.08
C LEU A 49 21.25 -25.32 4.10
N VAL A 50 21.34 -24.00 4.27
CA VAL A 50 22.03 -23.14 3.28
C VAL A 50 23.54 -23.36 3.18
N PRO A 51 24.31 -23.51 4.28
CA PRO A 51 25.75 -23.66 4.16
C PRO A 51 26.17 -24.91 3.36
N PRO A 52 25.64 -26.13 3.62
CA PRO A 52 26.02 -27.30 2.83
C PRO A 52 25.51 -27.22 1.37
N LEU A 53 24.36 -26.58 1.10
CA LEU A 53 23.92 -26.35 -0.28
C LEU A 53 24.86 -25.44 -1.05
N LYS A 54 25.40 -24.41 -0.41
CA LYS A 54 26.41 -23.54 -1.04
C LYS A 54 27.68 -24.31 -1.39
N LYS A 55 28.13 -25.16 -0.48
CA LYS A 55 29.29 -26.01 -0.74
C LYS A 55 29.09 -26.92 -1.94
N LEU A 56 27.91 -27.56 -2.07
CA LEU A 56 27.59 -28.35 -3.26
C LEU A 56 27.54 -27.51 -4.55
N ILE A 57 27.07 -26.26 -4.48
CA ILE A 57 27.09 -25.35 -5.64
C ILE A 57 28.52 -24.99 -6.04
N ASP A 58 29.40 -24.76 -5.07
CA ASP A 58 30.83 -24.47 -5.33
C ASP A 58 31.53 -25.71 -5.92
N GLU A 59 31.23 -26.93 -5.44
CA GLU A 59 31.73 -28.18 -6.00
C GLU A 59 31.22 -28.42 -7.44
N ALA A 60 29.97 -28.02 -7.75
CA ALA A 60 29.37 -28.15 -9.07
C ALA A 60 30.13 -27.36 -10.17
N PHE A 61 30.85 -26.30 -9.83
CA PHE A 61 31.71 -25.59 -10.77
C PHE A 61 32.94 -26.42 -11.21
N GLN A 62 33.38 -27.36 -10.38
CA GLN A 62 34.54 -28.21 -10.68
C GLN A 62 34.11 -29.48 -11.41
N GLU A 63 33.00 -30.11 -10.98
CA GLU A 63 32.53 -31.38 -11.50
C GLU A 63 31.74 -31.24 -12.80
N ASN A 64 31.04 -30.14 -13.00
CA ASN A 64 30.22 -29.79 -14.15
C ASN A 64 29.21 -30.89 -14.58
N ASP A 65 28.71 -31.70 -13.63
CA ASP A 65 27.75 -32.76 -13.85
C ASP A 65 26.42 -32.44 -13.16
N ALA A 66 25.44 -32.00 -13.96
CA ALA A 66 24.10 -31.61 -13.48
C ALA A 66 23.27 -32.79 -12.91
N VAL A 67 23.55 -34.03 -13.33
CA VAL A 67 22.81 -35.21 -12.84
C VAL A 67 23.33 -35.60 -11.45
N SER A 68 24.65 -35.74 -11.30
CA SER A 68 25.29 -36.01 -10.02
C SER A 68 24.97 -34.91 -8.99
N PHE A 69 24.98 -33.64 -9.41
CA PHE A 69 24.60 -32.53 -8.56
C PHE A 69 23.18 -32.65 -7.99
N ARG A 70 22.18 -33.04 -8.83
CA ARG A 70 20.79 -33.23 -8.35
C ARG A 70 20.70 -34.33 -7.32
N LEU A 71 21.35 -35.45 -7.55
CA LEU A 71 21.38 -36.57 -6.60
C LEU A 71 21.98 -36.14 -5.26
N LYS A 72 23.13 -35.46 -5.28
CA LYS A 72 23.80 -34.94 -4.07
C LYS A 72 22.91 -33.92 -3.32
N VAL A 73 22.18 -33.08 -4.03
CA VAL A 73 21.22 -32.12 -3.42
C VAL A 73 20.06 -32.87 -2.74
N ASP A 74 19.49 -33.88 -3.40
CA ASP A 74 18.36 -34.66 -2.83
C ASP A 74 18.81 -35.47 -1.61
N GLU A 75 19.98 -36.10 -1.63
CA GLU A 75 20.56 -36.81 -0.47
C GLU A 75 20.82 -35.85 0.70
N LEU A 76 21.43 -34.70 0.45
CA LEU A 76 21.66 -33.68 1.46
C LEU A 76 20.35 -33.18 2.08
N VAL A 77 19.36 -32.91 1.26
CA VAL A 77 18.06 -32.39 1.71
C VAL A 77 17.35 -33.43 2.59
N ASN A 78 17.39 -34.72 2.21
CA ASN A 78 16.79 -35.79 3.01
C ASN A 78 17.55 -35.94 4.35
N HIS A 79 18.87 -36.00 4.34
CA HIS A 79 19.67 -36.12 5.56
C HIS A 79 19.44 -34.94 6.53
N VAL A 80 19.39 -33.70 6.01
CA VAL A 80 19.13 -32.51 6.85
C VAL A 80 17.71 -32.47 7.38
N ARG A 81 16.72 -32.95 6.62
CA ARG A 81 15.32 -33.01 7.05
C ARG A 81 15.09 -34.03 8.16
N ASP A 82 15.80 -35.14 8.16
CA ASP A 82 15.75 -36.16 9.23
C ASP A 82 16.27 -35.57 10.56
N GLY A 83 17.18 -34.62 10.51
CA GLY A 83 17.70 -33.90 11.68
C GLY A 83 16.88 -32.68 12.11
N PHE A 84 15.78 -32.35 11.45
CA PHE A 84 14.94 -31.24 11.88
C PHE A 84 14.23 -31.56 13.20
N PRO A 85 14.37 -30.75 14.27
CA PRO A 85 13.71 -31.02 15.53
C PRO A 85 12.20 -31.04 15.34
N LEU A 86 11.61 -32.23 15.54
CA LEU A 86 10.17 -32.43 15.61
C LEU A 86 9.69 -31.90 16.96
N ARG A 87 9.24 -30.66 17.02
CA ARG A 87 8.43 -30.18 18.13
C ARG A 87 6.98 -30.65 17.87
N ASP A 88 6.49 -31.45 18.75
CA ASP A 88 5.22 -32.20 18.74
C ASP A 88 4.07 -31.47 18.04
N THR A 89 3.64 -32.02 16.91
CA THR A 89 2.28 -31.81 16.41
C THR A 89 1.39 -32.75 17.21
N VAL A 90 0.54 -32.20 18.08
CA VAL A 90 -0.54 -32.92 18.74
C VAL A 90 -1.37 -33.65 17.68
N ARG A 91 -1.16 -34.95 17.53
CA ARG A 91 -2.05 -35.81 16.77
C ARG A 91 -3.28 -36.08 17.65
N LEU A 92 -4.45 -35.68 17.18
CA LEU A 92 -5.72 -36.09 17.73
C LEU A 92 -5.84 -37.63 17.61
N PRO A 93 -6.32 -38.34 18.66
CA PRO A 93 -6.35 -39.79 18.65
C PRO A 93 -7.47 -40.34 17.77
N VAL A 94 -7.11 -41.19 16.83
CA VAL A 94 -8.06 -42.10 16.15
C VAL A 94 -8.47 -43.18 17.16
N ARG A 95 -9.76 -43.28 17.37
CA ARG A 95 -10.44 -44.23 18.22
C ARG A 95 -10.20 -45.66 17.72
N GLN A 96 -9.46 -46.48 18.45
CA GLN A 96 -9.50 -47.95 18.31
C GLN A 96 -9.85 -48.60 19.62
N VAL A 97 -10.68 -49.65 19.49
CA VAL A 97 -11.38 -50.40 20.50
C VAL A 97 -10.48 -51.47 21.10
N ARG A 98 -10.51 -51.58 22.43
CA ARG A 98 -10.24 -52.68 23.37
C ARG A 98 -9.36 -53.88 22.94
N THR A 99 -8.35 -54.16 23.75
CA THR A 99 -8.38 -55.38 24.59
C THR A 99 -7.42 -55.25 25.78
N ALA A 100 -7.80 -55.81 26.89
CA ALA A 100 -7.16 -55.71 28.19
C ALA A 100 -5.99 -56.69 28.32
N SER A 101 -4.98 -56.33 29.09
CA SER A 101 -4.34 -57.19 30.07
C SER A 101 -3.37 -56.43 30.97
N SER A 102 -3.49 -56.71 32.21
CA SER A 102 -2.80 -56.31 33.44
C SER A 102 -1.27 -56.26 33.37
N LEU A 103 -0.63 -55.32 34.09
CA LEU A 103 0.27 -55.54 35.23
C LEU A 103 0.97 -54.25 35.71
N SER A 104 0.76 -53.97 36.99
CA SER A 104 1.58 -53.38 38.06
C SER A 104 2.50 -52.17 37.83
N PHE A 105 2.27 -51.20 38.71
CA PHE A 105 3.01 -49.96 39.00
C PHE A 105 4.43 -50.19 39.53
N PRO A 106 5.31 -49.18 39.46
CA PRO A 106 5.62 -48.44 40.67
C PRO A 106 5.52 -46.93 40.54
N THR A 107 5.05 -46.35 41.61
CA THR A 107 4.87 -44.93 41.94
C THR A 107 6.22 -44.19 42.00
N ALA A 108 6.34 -43.14 41.21
CA ALA A 108 7.20 -42.01 41.54
C ALA A 108 6.46 -40.73 41.16
N VAL A 109 5.94 -40.09 42.20
CA VAL A 109 5.28 -38.76 42.12
C VAL A 109 6.38 -37.71 41.97
N ASN A 110 6.65 -37.29 40.76
CA ASN A 110 7.32 -36.01 40.56
C ASN A 110 6.23 -34.94 40.43
N ALA A 111 6.16 -34.09 41.42
CA ALA A 111 5.31 -32.92 41.46
C ALA A 111 5.61 -32.06 40.23
N VAL A 112 4.67 -32.06 39.26
CA VAL A 112 4.63 -31.05 38.20
C VAL A 112 4.21 -29.74 38.85
N GLU A 113 5.15 -28.81 39.00
CA GLU A 113 4.82 -27.45 39.38
C GLU A 113 3.73 -26.91 38.41
N PRO A 114 2.64 -26.36 38.94
CA PRO A 114 1.63 -25.75 38.08
C PRO A 114 2.27 -24.60 37.34
N LEU A 115 2.34 -24.71 36.00
CA LEU A 115 2.65 -23.58 35.13
C LEU A 115 1.79 -22.41 35.58
N ALA A 116 2.41 -21.38 36.15
CA ALA A 116 1.77 -20.17 36.61
C ALA A 116 0.96 -19.57 35.46
N ILE A 117 -0.36 -19.75 35.50
CA ILE A 117 -1.30 -19.10 34.59
C ILE A 117 -1.13 -17.61 34.84
N LYS A 118 -0.41 -16.91 33.94
CA LYS A 118 -0.32 -15.46 34.00
C LYS A 118 -1.76 -14.92 34.07
N PRO A 119 -2.08 -14.03 35.02
CA PRO A 119 -3.43 -13.52 35.17
C PRO A 119 -3.87 -12.93 33.85
N LYS A 120 -5.00 -13.40 33.32
CA LYS A 120 -5.57 -12.92 32.06
C LYS A 120 -6.04 -11.51 32.31
N ILE A 121 -5.38 -10.51 31.72
CA ILE A 121 -5.76 -9.11 31.88
C ILE A 121 -7.18 -8.95 31.33
N ILE A 122 -8.11 -8.58 32.22
CA ILE A 122 -9.51 -8.31 31.84
C ILE A 122 -9.60 -6.82 31.50
N ILE A 123 -9.83 -6.53 30.21
CA ILE A 123 -10.00 -5.15 29.73
C ILE A 123 -11.25 -5.05 28.87
N ALA A 124 -12.06 -4.03 29.10
CA ALA A 124 -13.23 -3.75 28.29
C ALA A 124 -12.82 -3.36 26.85
N PRO A 125 -13.58 -3.79 25.82
CA PRO A 125 -13.25 -3.49 24.42
C PRO A 125 -13.09 -2.00 24.12
N LYS A 126 -13.88 -1.15 24.80
CA LYS A 126 -13.79 0.31 24.66
C LYS A 126 -12.46 0.85 25.19
N ASN A 127 -12.06 0.43 26.38
CA ASN A 127 -10.81 0.87 26.99
C ASN A 127 -9.60 0.39 26.18
N ALA A 128 -9.63 -0.85 25.71
CA ALA A 128 -8.60 -1.37 24.81
C ALA A 128 -8.50 -0.57 23.50
N LEU A 129 -9.65 -0.12 22.95
CA LEU A 129 -9.66 0.75 21.76
C LEU A 129 -9.07 2.13 22.07
N GLU A 130 -9.39 2.73 23.18
CA GLU A 130 -8.85 4.03 23.62
C GLU A 130 -7.31 3.95 23.77
N GLU A 131 -6.79 2.92 24.41
CA GLU A 131 -5.33 2.70 24.53
C GLU A 131 -4.67 2.46 23.17
N PHE A 132 -5.31 1.66 22.31
CA PHE A 132 -4.83 1.45 20.93
C PHE A 132 -4.74 2.77 20.17
N ILE A 133 -5.77 3.61 20.24
CA ILE A 133 -5.79 4.93 19.58
C ILE A 133 -4.70 5.84 20.16
N ALA A 134 -4.53 5.87 21.47
CA ALA A 134 -3.44 6.61 22.12
C ALA A 134 -2.06 6.14 21.63
N SER A 135 -1.85 4.84 21.49
CA SER A 135 -0.61 4.27 20.93
C SER A 135 -0.31 4.77 19.51
N LYS A 136 -1.35 5.00 18.68
CA LYS A 136 -1.19 5.55 17.33
C LYS A 136 -0.88 7.04 17.33
N GLN A 137 -1.41 7.78 18.30
CA GLN A 137 -1.07 9.20 18.51
C GLN A 137 0.40 9.35 18.91
N TYR A 138 0.90 8.56 19.88
CA TYR A 138 2.32 8.54 20.24
C TYR A 138 3.23 8.17 19.07
N ALA A 139 2.79 7.27 18.20
CA ALA A 139 3.50 6.91 16.96
C ALA A 139 3.37 7.98 15.86
N LYS A 140 2.79 9.16 16.14
CA LYS A 140 2.60 10.26 15.18
C LYS A 140 1.89 9.83 13.89
N VAL A 141 0.97 8.86 13.99
CA VAL A 141 0.13 8.47 12.86
C VAL A 141 -0.80 9.64 12.51
N ARG A 142 -1.05 9.85 11.23
CA ARG A 142 -1.88 10.98 10.74
C ARG A 142 -3.27 10.98 11.41
N PRO A 143 -3.77 12.16 11.84
CA PRO A 143 -5.06 12.28 12.53
C PRO A 143 -6.23 11.63 11.79
N LEU A 144 -6.32 11.81 10.47
CA LEU A 144 -7.36 11.15 9.65
C LEU A 144 -7.28 9.63 9.70
N THR A 145 -6.07 9.06 9.70
CA THR A 145 -5.88 7.60 9.79
C THR A 145 -6.31 7.08 11.17
N ILE A 146 -5.98 7.82 12.23
CA ILE A 146 -6.39 7.52 13.61
C ILE A 146 -7.91 7.51 13.73
N GLU A 147 -8.58 8.52 13.18
CA GLU A 147 -10.05 8.60 13.17
C GLU A 147 -10.68 7.42 12.40
N GLN A 148 -10.12 7.07 11.25
CA GLN A 148 -10.61 5.92 10.48
C GLN A 148 -10.42 4.60 11.23
N LEU A 149 -9.30 4.42 11.92
CA LEU A 149 -9.05 3.27 12.79
C LEU A 149 -10.08 3.22 13.91
N ASN A 150 -10.30 4.35 14.60
CA ASN A 150 -11.27 4.46 15.68
C ASN A 150 -12.70 4.15 15.19
N GLN A 151 -13.16 4.86 14.17
CA GLN A 151 -14.52 4.74 13.64
C GLN A 151 -14.81 3.31 13.15
N ARG A 152 -13.89 2.72 12.37
CA ARG A 152 -14.10 1.40 11.78
C ARG A 152 -14.02 0.29 12.81
N THR A 153 -13.11 0.40 13.78
CA THR A 153 -13.01 -0.58 14.87
C THR A 153 -14.22 -0.45 15.81
N ASN A 154 -14.62 0.77 16.15
CA ASN A 154 -15.81 0.99 16.97
C ASN A 154 -17.10 0.50 16.30
N HIS A 155 -17.22 0.59 14.97
CA HIS A 155 -18.33 0.00 14.21
C HIS A 155 -18.45 -1.50 14.39
N PHE A 156 -17.33 -2.20 14.60
CA PHE A 156 -17.33 -3.60 15.00
C PHE A 156 -17.72 -3.78 16.47
N LEU A 157 -17.10 -3.02 17.39
CA LEU A 157 -17.18 -3.25 18.82
C LEU A 157 -18.53 -2.81 19.42
N SER A 158 -19.11 -1.71 18.94
CA SER A 158 -20.27 -1.07 19.58
C SER A 158 -21.51 -1.97 19.74
N PRO A 159 -21.85 -2.90 18.81
CA PRO A 159 -23.00 -3.79 19.00
C PRO A 159 -22.68 -5.05 19.82
N LEU A 160 -21.42 -5.27 20.19
CA LEU A 160 -21.04 -6.44 20.97
C LEU A 160 -21.38 -6.23 22.45
N LYS A 161 -22.14 -7.17 23.02
CA LYS A 161 -22.47 -7.21 24.43
C LYS A 161 -21.40 -8.03 25.19
N THR A 162 -20.18 -7.49 25.26
CA THR A 162 -19.08 -8.13 25.98
C THR A 162 -18.35 -7.15 26.87
N ASP A 163 -17.96 -7.58 28.02
CA ASP A 163 -17.21 -6.81 29.04
C ASP A 163 -15.69 -6.97 28.90
N CYS A 164 -15.24 -7.94 28.09
CA CYS A 164 -13.81 -8.21 27.92
C CYS A 164 -13.45 -8.52 26.48
N VAL A 165 -12.37 -7.88 26.00
CA VAL A 165 -11.86 -8.06 24.65
C VAL A 165 -11.45 -9.51 24.37
N SER A 166 -11.05 -10.28 25.41
CA SER A 166 -10.63 -11.67 25.27
C SER A 166 -11.78 -12.66 25.02
N ARG A 167 -13.03 -12.20 25.16
CA ARG A 167 -14.22 -13.01 24.84
C ARG A 167 -14.67 -12.88 23.39
N ILE A 168 -14.06 -11.96 22.64
CA ILE A 168 -14.38 -11.75 21.22
C ILE A 168 -13.76 -12.88 20.41
N THR A 169 -14.58 -13.55 19.59
CA THR A 169 -14.23 -14.77 18.87
C THR A 169 -14.15 -14.54 17.35
N SER A 170 -13.59 -15.51 16.61
CA SER A 170 -13.63 -15.51 15.15
C SER A 170 -15.05 -15.58 14.59
N ALA A 171 -16.01 -16.17 15.34
CA ALA A 171 -17.42 -16.15 14.96
C ALA A 171 -18.00 -14.73 14.96
N ASP A 172 -17.57 -13.86 15.90
CA ASP A 172 -17.96 -12.44 15.91
C ASP A 172 -17.40 -11.70 14.70
N ALA A 173 -16.16 -12.00 14.32
CA ALA A 173 -15.51 -11.42 13.15
C ALA A 173 -16.19 -11.86 11.84
N VAL A 174 -16.63 -13.11 11.73
CA VAL A 174 -17.43 -13.61 10.59
C VAL A 174 -18.77 -12.90 10.53
N ARG A 175 -19.51 -12.80 11.66
CA ARG A 175 -20.78 -12.07 11.72
C ARG A 175 -20.61 -10.60 11.32
N PHE A 176 -19.50 -9.98 11.70
CA PHE A 176 -19.18 -8.61 11.28
C PHE A 176 -18.96 -8.50 9.77
N ARG A 177 -18.17 -9.39 9.17
CA ARG A 177 -17.99 -9.45 7.72
C ARG A 177 -19.32 -9.56 7.00
N ASP A 178 -20.19 -10.45 7.45
CA ASP A 178 -21.50 -10.68 6.81
C ASP A 178 -22.44 -9.48 6.98
N ARG A 179 -22.34 -8.75 8.12
CA ARG A 179 -23.01 -7.47 8.32
C ARG A 179 -22.54 -6.42 7.33
N LEU A 180 -21.23 -6.30 7.10
CA LEU A 180 -20.67 -5.37 6.12
C LEU A 180 -21.20 -5.65 4.69
N TYR A 181 -21.41 -6.93 4.34
CA TYR A 181 -22.05 -7.28 3.06
C TYR A 181 -23.51 -6.81 3.00
N LYS A 182 -24.29 -6.99 4.07
CA LYS A 182 -25.67 -6.53 4.15
C LYS A 182 -25.79 -5.00 4.10
N GLU A 183 -24.79 -4.27 4.60
CA GLU A 183 -24.73 -2.81 4.51
C GLU A 183 -24.45 -2.30 3.07
N GLY A 184 -24.20 -3.17 2.09
CA GLY A 184 -24.05 -2.80 0.68
C GLY A 184 -22.79 -1.97 0.36
N ARG A 185 -21.80 -1.98 1.23
CA ARG A 185 -20.55 -1.23 1.03
C ARG A 185 -19.68 -1.87 -0.08
N SER A 186 -18.82 -1.06 -0.69
CA SER A 186 -17.90 -1.57 -1.71
C SER A 186 -16.92 -2.60 -1.12
N TYR A 187 -16.43 -3.53 -1.95
CA TYR A 187 -15.41 -4.50 -1.58
C TYR A 187 -14.21 -3.85 -0.89
N LYS A 188 -13.70 -2.76 -1.48
CA LYS A 188 -12.57 -2.01 -0.91
C LYS A 188 -12.89 -1.48 0.48
N THR A 189 -14.07 -0.90 0.67
CA THR A 189 -14.51 -0.38 1.97
C THR A 189 -14.58 -1.51 3.01
N ASN A 190 -15.19 -2.65 2.66
CA ASN A 190 -15.27 -3.80 3.56
C ASN A 190 -13.89 -4.33 3.94
N LYS A 191 -12.98 -4.43 2.95
CA LYS A 191 -11.57 -4.80 3.18
C LYS A 191 -10.87 -3.86 4.17
N ASP A 192 -11.09 -2.55 4.05
CA ASP A 192 -10.52 -1.54 4.94
C ASP A 192 -11.07 -1.67 6.37
N TYR A 193 -12.37 -1.97 6.55
CA TYR A 193 -12.97 -2.22 7.86
C TYR A 193 -12.33 -3.42 8.55
N LEU A 194 -12.22 -4.56 7.84
CA LEU A 194 -11.57 -5.76 8.39
C LEU A 194 -10.08 -5.52 8.68
N ALA A 195 -9.40 -4.73 7.88
CA ALA A 195 -7.98 -4.39 8.08
C ALA A 195 -7.78 -3.57 9.37
N CYS A 196 -8.68 -2.61 9.65
CA CYS A 196 -8.64 -1.83 10.90
C CYS A 196 -8.86 -2.72 12.12
N CYS A 197 -9.87 -3.59 12.10
CA CYS A 197 -10.11 -4.55 13.18
C CYS A 197 -8.93 -5.51 13.36
N ARG A 198 -8.37 -6.03 12.26
CA ARG A 198 -7.19 -6.91 12.33
C ARG A 198 -5.99 -6.21 12.96
N GLN A 199 -5.79 -4.94 12.67
CA GLN A 199 -4.71 -4.14 13.26
C GLN A 199 -4.92 -3.91 14.76
N PHE A 200 -6.15 -3.62 15.19
CA PHE A 200 -6.53 -3.48 16.60
C PHE A 200 -6.28 -4.77 17.37
N PHE A 201 -6.80 -5.90 16.91
CA PHE A 201 -6.60 -7.18 17.59
C PHE A 201 -5.16 -7.70 17.51
N LYS A 202 -4.39 -7.33 16.49
CA LYS A 202 -2.94 -7.58 16.48
C LYS A 202 -2.25 -6.84 17.62
N TRP A 203 -2.63 -5.59 17.89
CA TRP A 203 -2.13 -4.82 18.99
C TRP A 203 -2.60 -5.39 20.35
N CYS A 204 -3.86 -5.77 20.49
CA CYS A 204 -4.36 -6.44 21.70
C CYS A 204 -3.58 -7.74 22.03
N LYS A 205 -3.18 -8.51 20.99
CA LYS A 205 -2.32 -9.68 21.16
C LYS A 205 -0.92 -9.28 21.66
N GLN A 206 -0.35 -8.21 21.16
CA GLN A 206 0.95 -7.69 21.63
C GLN A 206 0.90 -7.22 23.09
N MET A 207 -0.24 -6.69 23.53
CA MET A 207 -0.50 -6.31 24.92
C MET A 207 -0.88 -7.49 25.84
N ASN A 208 -0.93 -8.71 25.33
CA ASN A 208 -1.39 -9.92 26.03
C ASN A 208 -2.84 -9.84 26.54
N TYR A 209 -3.70 -9.00 25.95
CA TYR A 209 -5.13 -8.96 26.26
C TYR A 209 -5.90 -10.13 25.65
N ILE A 210 -5.38 -10.70 24.58
CA ILE A 210 -5.91 -11.85 23.87
C ILE A 210 -4.78 -12.82 23.47
N SER A 211 -5.09 -14.10 23.36
CA SER A 211 -4.14 -15.13 22.89
C SER A 211 -4.03 -15.16 21.37
N GLU A 212 -5.14 -14.96 20.65
CA GLU A 212 -5.21 -15.03 19.21
C GLU A 212 -6.02 -13.86 18.62
N ASN A 213 -5.68 -13.49 17.39
CA ASN A 213 -6.39 -12.42 16.69
C ASN A 213 -7.61 -13.00 15.97
N PRO A 214 -8.85 -12.65 16.36
CA PRO A 214 -10.07 -13.20 15.77
C PRO A 214 -10.26 -12.82 14.29
N PHE A 215 -9.53 -11.81 13.78
CA PHE A 215 -9.58 -11.38 12.40
C PHE A 215 -8.44 -11.94 11.52
N GLN A 216 -7.59 -12.83 12.06
CA GLN A 216 -6.39 -13.29 11.36
C GLN A 216 -6.72 -13.88 9.98
N GLU A 217 -7.68 -14.80 9.92
CA GLU A 217 -8.06 -15.52 8.71
C GLU A 217 -9.32 -14.96 8.03
N ILE A 218 -9.89 -13.87 8.55
CA ILE A 218 -11.14 -13.31 7.99
C ILE A 218 -10.80 -12.45 6.78
N ALA A 219 -11.31 -12.84 5.64
CA ALA A 219 -11.17 -12.10 4.38
C ALA A 219 -12.53 -11.74 3.78
N VAL A 220 -12.57 -10.64 3.04
CA VAL A 220 -13.70 -10.30 2.17
C VAL A 220 -13.50 -11.06 0.86
N GLN A 221 -14.53 -11.76 0.41
CA GLN A 221 -14.54 -12.32 -0.94
C GLN A 221 -14.78 -11.19 -1.95
N GLU A 222 -13.91 -11.09 -2.92
CA GLU A 222 -14.12 -10.22 -4.04
C GLU A 222 -15.28 -10.79 -4.86
N GLN A 223 -16.43 -10.11 -4.84
CA GLN A 223 -17.44 -10.40 -5.85
C GLN A 223 -16.81 -9.99 -7.17
N VAL A 224 -16.45 -10.96 -7.98
CA VAL A 224 -16.00 -10.75 -9.35
C VAL A 224 -17.21 -10.20 -10.11
N LYS A 225 -17.50 -8.91 -9.93
CA LYS A 225 -18.17 -8.18 -10.99
C LYS A 225 -17.23 -8.29 -12.17
N LYS A 226 -17.64 -8.97 -13.24
CA LYS A 226 -17.02 -8.82 -14.54
C LYS A 226 -17.09 -7.34 -14.87
N ARG A 227 -16.04 -6.59 -14.45
CA ARG A 227 -15.88 -5.23 -14.94
C ARG A 227 -15.62 -5.38 -16.43
N SER A 228 -16.50 -4.81 -17.23
CA SER A 228 -16.15 -4.56 -18.61
C SER A 228 -14.87 -3.72 -18.61
N GLN A 229 -14.04 -3.85 -19.63
CA GLN A 229 -12.84 -3.00 -19.78
C GLN A 229 -13.18 -1.51 -19.76
N ASP A 230 -14.44 -1.16 -20.01
CA ASP A 230 -14.98 0.19 -20.00
C ASP A 230 -15.31 0.73 -18.59
N GLU A 231 -15.38 -0.10 -17.55
CA GLU A 231 -15.54 0.29 -16.14
C GLU A 231 -14.19 0.58 -15.43
N GLU A 232 -13.11 0.75 -16.17
CA GLU A 232 -11.89 1.30 -15.61
C GLU A 232 -12.14 2.71 -15.07
N ARG A 233 -11.61 2.97 -13.88
CA ARG A 233 -11.78 4.23 -13.14
C ARG A 233 -11.82 5.40 -14.07
N GLU A 234 -12.89 6.16 -13.95
CA GLU A 234 -13.27 7.34 -14.71
C GLU A 234 -12.06 8.24 -14.96
N ARG A 235 -11.47 8.07 -16.13
CA ARG A 235 -10.53 9.02 -16.71
C ARG A 235 -11.35 10.13 -17.34
N TRP A 236 -10.77 11.29 -17.44
CA TRP A 236 -11.35 12.32 -18.28
C TRP A 236 -11.25 11.89 -19.74
N SER A 237 -12.36 11.71 -20.40
CA SER A 237 -12.38 11.53 -21.85
C SER A 237 -12.11 12.87 -22.52
N ILE A 238 -11.61 12.83 -23.76
CA ILE A 238 -11.44 14.05 -24.58
C ILE A 238 -12.76 14.83 -24.68
N LYS A 239 -13.87 14.12 -24.85
CA LYS A 239 -15.22 14.71 -24.90
C LYS A 239 -15.56 15.47 -23.61
N ASP A 240 -15.29 14.88 -22.45
CA ASP A 240 -15.58 15.51 -21.15
C ASP A 240 -14.65 16.67 -20.85
N LEU A 241 -13.36 16.56 -21.22
CA LEU A 241 -12.42 17.68 -21.14
C LEU A 241 -12.85 18.84 -22.04
N THR A 242 -13.23 18.55 -23.28
CA THR A 242 -13.72 19.57 -24.21
C THR A 242 -14.99 20.24 -23.65
N LYS A 243 -15.93 19.46 -23.12
CA LYS A 243 -17.13 19.98 -22.47
C LYS A 243 -16.79 20.88 -21.29
N LEU A 244 -15.85 20.46 -20.44
CA LEU A 244 -15.40 21.24 -19.28
C LEU A 244 -14.75 22.54 -19.71
N PHE A 245 -13.67 22.46 -20.50
CA PHE A 245 -12.85 23.62 -20.82
C PHE A 245 -13.52 24.63 -21.75
N LYS A 246 -14.44 24.21 -22.63
CA LYS A 246 -15.18 25.11 -23.53
C LYS A 246 -16.46 25.69 -22.91
N SER A 247 -16.85 25.26 -21.71
CA SER A 247 -18.05 25.79 -21.06
C SER A 247 -17.87 27.25 -20.60
N SER A 248 -18.91 28.05 -20.75
CA SER A 248 -18.96 29.42 -20.22
C SER A 248 -18.75 29.47 -18.70
N GLU A 249 -19.25 28.46 -18.01
CA GLU A 249 -19.13 28.28 -16.56
C GLU A 249 -17.69 28.09 -16.12
N TYR A 250 -16.86 27.34 -16.87
CA TYR A 250 -15.45 27.21 -16.61
C TYR A 250 -14.69 28.49 -16.96
N GLN A 251 -15.03 29.10 -18.10
CA GLN A 251 -14.36 30.32 -18.55
C GLN A 251 -14.59 31.50 -17.59
N SER A 252 -15.74 31.54 -16.91
CA SER A 252 -16.05 32.55 -15.90
C SER A 252 -15.39 32.33 -14.53
N LYS A 253 -14.76 31.15 -14.28
CA LYS A 253 -14.10 30.87 -13.00
C LYS A 253 -12.85 31.76 -12.83
N PRO A 254 -12.49 32.08 -11.57
CA PRO A 254 -11.27 32.84 -11.26
C PRO A 254 -10.01 32.19 -11.88
N GLU A 255 -9.05 33.05 -12.22
CA GLU A 255 -7.79 32.63 -12.83
C GLU A 255 -7.07 31.53 -12.02
N GLU A 256 -7.03 31.66 -10.70
CA GLU A 256 -6.44 30.63 -9.80
C GLU A 256 -7.10 29.26 -9.91
N PHE A 257 -8.44 29.21 -10.08
CA PHE A 257 -9.16 27.95 -10.26
C PHE A 257 -8.74 27.26 -11.57
N LYS A 258 -8.59 28.05 -12.64
CA LYS A 258 -8.14 27.56 -13.95
C LYS A 258 -6.70 27.04 -13.87
N TRP A 259 -5.80 27.77 -13.19
CA TRP A 259 -4.41 27.33 -13.00
C TRP A 259 -4.32 26.01 -12.21
N VAL A 260 -5.04 25.87 -11.09
CA VAL A 260 -5.06 24.62 -10.32
C VAL A 260 -5.56 23.46 -11.17
N THR A 261 -6.61 23.66 -11.97
CA THR A 261 -7.14 22.63 -12.89
C THR A 261 -6.08 22.21 -13.92
N ASN A 262 -5.43 23.18 -14.56
CA ASN A 262 -4.40 22.93 -15.56
C ASN A 262 -3.15 22.26 -14.97
N ILE A 263 -2.71 22.66 -13.77
CA ILE A 263 -1.59 22.02 -13.06
C ILE A 263 -1.90 20.55 -12.80
N MET A 264 -3.10 20.21 -12.35
CA MET A 264 -3.46 18.80 -12.14
C MET A 264 -3.49 18.01 -13.44
N LEU A 265 -3.99 18.59 -14.51
CA LEU A 265 -4.11 17.92 -15.81
C LEU A 265 -2.74 17.69 -16.45
N TYR A 266 -1.89 18.71 -16.53
CA TYR A 266 -0.60 18.65 -17.23
C TYR A 266 0.56 18.06 -16.41
N HIS A 267 0.43 17.99 -15.07
CA HIS A 267 1.54 17.58 -14.21
C HIS A 267 1.17 16.43 -13.26
N GLY A 268 -0.10 16.02 -13.26
CA GLY A 268 -0.56 14.91 -12.43
C GLY A 268 -0.42 15.15 -10.92
N LEU A 269 -0.36 16.42 -10.47
CA LEU A 269 -0.36 16.76 -9.06
C LEU A 269 -1.67 16.32 -8.40
N ARG A 270 -1.59 15.92 -7.12
CA ARG A 270 -2.83 15.69 -6.34
C ARG A 270 -3.53 17.02 -6.09
N PRO A 271 -4.86 17.05 -5.96
CA PRO A 271 -5.59 18.29 -5.70
C PRO A 271 -5.01 19.10 -4.52
N ALA A 272 -4.70 18.45 -3.40
CA ALA A 272 -4.09 19.12 -2.25
C ALA A 272 -2.66 19.64 -2.55
N GLU A 273 -1.85 18.87 -3.32
CA GLU A 273 -0.52 19.33 -3.75
C GLU A 273 -0.59 20.59 -4.61
N ALA A 274 -1.55 20.64 -5.54
CA ALA A 274 -1.74 21.82 -6.39
C ALA A 274 -2.26 23.02 -5.60
N CYS A 275 -3.27 22.85 -4.76
CA CYS A 275 -3.88 23.93 -3.99
C CYS A 275 -2.95 24.55 -2.94
N GLN A 276 -2.01 23.78 -2.37
CA GLN A 276 -1.09 24.24 -1.32
C GLN A 276 0.20 24.89 -1.84
N LEU A 277 0.41 24.95 -3.18
CA LEU A 277 1.61 25.55 -3.73
C LEU A 277 1.81 27.00 -3.25
N ARG A 278 3.04 27.31 -2.86
CA ARG A 278 3.49 28.66 -2.53
C ARG A 278 4.19 29.28 -3.73
N VAL A 279 4.31 30.60 -3.74
CA VAL A 279 5.12 31.31 -4.75
C VAL A 279 6.56 30.78 -4.75
N ALA A 280 7.12 30.48 -3.57
CA ALA A 280 8.46 29.92 -3.42
C ALA A 280 8.62 28.47 -3.92
N ASP A 281 7.52 27.77 -4.22
CA ASP A 281 7.54 26.41 -4.73
C ASP A 281 7.61 26.36 -6.26
N VAL A 282 7.56 27.52 -6.93
CA VAL A 282 7.88 27.63 -8.35
C VAL A 282 9.33 28.09 -8.46
N ARG A 283 10.21 27.19 -8.90
CA ARG A 283 11.66 27.40 -8.93
C ARG A 283 12.26 27.03 -10.27
N THR A 284 13.34 27.70 -10.63
CA THR A 284 14.19 27.28 -11.75
C THR A 284 15.32 26.39 -11.18
N LYS A 285 15.47 25.19 -11.73
CA LYS A 285 16.53 24.25 -11.40
C LYS A 285 17.05 23.59 -12.66
N ASP A 286 18.37 23.54 -12.82
CA ASP A 286 19.04 22.95 -13.98
C ASP A 286 18.52 23.54 -15.33
N GLY A 287 18.13 24.83 -15.34
CA GLY A 287 17.55 25.53 -16.50
C GLY A 287 16.05 25.28 -16.72
N TYR A 288 15.37 24.48 -15.91
CA TYR A 288 13.95 24.16 -16.06
C TYR A 288 13.12 24.82 -14.96
N HIS A 289 12.00 25.44 -15.32
CA HIS A 289 10.98 25.88 -14.37
C HIS A 289 10.26 24.64 -13.82
N CYS A 290 10.14 24.56 -12.50
CA CYS A 290 9.60 23.38 -11.82
C CYS A 290 8.66 23.78 -10.70
N PHE A 291 7.64 22.95 -10.47
CA PHE A 291 6.95 22.86 -9.19
C PHE A 291 7.78 22.04 -8.21
N VAL A 292 7.95 22.54 -6.99
CA VAL A 292 8.53 21.81 -5.87
C VAL A 292 7.39 21.32 -4.99
N VAL A 293 7.11 20.03 -5.03
CA VAL A 293 6.17 19.43 -4.10
C VAL A 293 6.94 19.06 -2.86
N SER A 294 6.69 19.76 -1.75
CA SER A 294 7.37 19.57 -0.46
C SER A 294 6.41 19.74 0.72
N GLU A 295 6.91 19.61 1.93
CA GLU A 295 6.23 19.91 3.19
C GLU A 295 7.00 20.96 4.00
N ASP A 296 7.82 21.78 3.31
CA ASP A 296 8.69 22.79 3.94
C ASP A 296 7.92 24.03 4.43
N GLY A 297 6.69 24.21 3.98
CA GLY A 297 5.86 25.36 4.34
C GLY A 297 4.95 25.06 5.52
N GLU A 298 4.56 26.13 6.20
CA GLU A 298 3.55 26.06 7.27
C GLU A 298 2.27 25.42 6.73
N ASN A 299 1.80 24.37 7.42
CA ASN A 299 0.61 23.59 7.08
C ASN A 299 0.66 22.89 5.69
N GLN A 300 1.82 22.83 5.02
CA GLN A 300 1.96 22.00 3.85
C GLN A 300 2.11 20.54 4.23
N HIS A 301 1.45 19.65 3.50
CA HIS A 301 1.46 18.22 3.77
C HIS A 301 1.65 17.41 2.49
N VAL A 302 2.52 16.41 2.54
CA VAL A 302 2.62 15.40 1.49
C VAL A 302 2.16 14.04 2.00
N LYS A 303 1.57 13.21 1.15
CA LYS A 303 1.02 11.92 1.56
C LYS A 303 2.08 10.93 2.05
N THR A 304 3.26 10.96 1.44
CA THR A 304 4.41 10.07 1.74
C THR A 304 5.70 10.82 1.45
N ALA A 305 6.81 10.40 2.04
CA ALA A 305 8.13 10.97 1.76
C ALA A 305 8.49 10.92 0.25
N SER A 306 8.03 9.90 -0.48
CA SER A 306 8.21 9.80 -1.94
C SER A 306 7.45 10.86 -2.74
N SER A 307 6.52 11.57 -2.12
CA SER A 307 5.79 12.67 -2.76
C SER A 307 6.66 13.92 -2.94
N VAL A 308 7.74 14.09 -2.15
CA VAL A 308 8.68 15.21 -2.26
C VAL A 308 9.46 15.11 -3.57
N ARG A 309 9.26 16.06 -4.47
CA ARG A 309 9.81 16.01 -5.83
C ARG A 309 9.79 17.33 -6.55
N TYR A 310 10.62 17.42 -7.59
CA TYR A 310 10.53 18.46 -8.61
C TYR A 310 9.70 17.93 -9.79
N VAL A 311 8.79 18.76 -10.30
CA VAL A 311 7.98 18.46 -11.47
C VAL A 311 8.19 19.59 -12.47
N PRO A 312 8.86 19.38 -13.62
CA PRO A 312 9.03 20.42 -14.63
C PRO A 312 7.68 20.98 -15.08
N ILE A 313 7.63 22.28 -15.36
CA ILE A 313 6.42 22.95 -15.85
C ILE A 313 6.32 22.73 -17.34
N HIS A 314 5.16 22.25 -17.81
CA HIS A 314 4.86 22.05 -19.23
C HIS A 314 4.86 23.39 -19.98
N SER A 315 5.44 23.42 -21.18
CA SER A 315 5.52 24.61 -22.02
C SER A 315 4.17 25.31 -22.22
N THR A 316 3.11 24.55 -22.45
CA THR A 316 1.75 25.10 -22.58
C THR A 316 1.32 26.00 -21.42
N LEU A 317 1.73 25.74 -20.18
CA LEU A 317 1.41 26.64 -19.08
C LEU A 317 2.26 27.91 -19.11
N ILE A 318 3.53 27.76 -19.49
CA ILE A 318 4.46 28.91 -19.64
C ILE A 318 3.95 29.84 -20.74
N ASP A 319 3.65 29.31 -21.92
CA ASP A 319 3.17 30.08 -23.08
C ASP A 319 1.83 30.80 -22.82
N ARG A 320 1.08 30.33 -21.82
CA ARG A 320 -0.19 30.95 -21.39
C ARG A 320 -0.07 31.94 -20.25
N GLY A 321 1.15 32.35 -19.91
CA GLY A 321 1.38 33.38 -18.92
C GLY A 321 1.37 32.87 -17.46
N PHE A 322 1.64 31.59 -17.21
CA PHE A 322 1.70 31.09 -15.84
C PHE A 322 2.84 31.72 -15.03
N LEU A 323 3.98 31.97 -15.67
CA LEU A 323 5.13 32.64 -15.00
C LEU A 323 4.84 34.10 -14.68
N GLU A 324 4.10 34.80 -15.52
CA GLU A 324 3.58 36.14 -15.28
C GLU A 324 2.61 36.19 -14.11
N TYR A 325 1.71 35.18 -14.02
CA TYR A 325 0.85 35.00 -12.86
C TYR A 325 1.67 34.82 -11.57
N VAL A 326 2.71 33.98 -11.59
CA VAL A 326 3.62 33.79 -10.45
C VAL A 326 4.34 35.05 -10.08
N ALA A 327 4.85 35.82 -11.07
CA ALA A 327 5.52 37.12 -10.88
C ALA A 327 4.57 38.13 -10.22
N LYS A 328 3.32 38.22 -10.69
CA LYS A 328 2.28 39.07 -10.11
C LYS A 328 2.02 38.71 -8.64
N ARG A 329 1.92 37.41 -8.31
CA ARG A 329 1.75 36.98 -6.93
C ARG A 329 2.95 37.30 -6.05
N LYS A 330 4.16 37.16 -6.60
CA LYS A 330 5.43 37.51 -5.91
C LYS A 330 5.51 39.02 -5.64
N SER A 331 5.19 39.87 -6.62
CA SER A 331 5.17 41.34 -6.48
C SER A 331 4.14 41.77 -5.42
N ALA A 332 3.01 41.08 -5.33
CA ALA A 332 2.01 41.29 -4.29
C ALA A 332 2.42 40.71 -2.91
N ARG A 333 3.66 40.21 -2.76
CA ARG A 333 4.19 39.60 -1.53
C ARG A 333 3.32 38.48 -0.99
N CYS A 334 2.61 37.75 -1.85
CA CYS A 334 1.81 36.62 -1.45
C CYS A 334 2.73 35.44 -1.10
N ILE A 335 2.46 34.79 0.04
CA ILE A 335 3.14 33.51 0.41
C ILE A 335 2.55 32.37 -0.43
N GLN A 336 1.23 32.25 -0.44
CA GLN A 336 0.53 31.23 -1.20
C GLN A 336 0.36 31.64 -2.67
N LEU A 337 0.57 30.68 -3.56
CA LEU A 337 0.36 30.89 -5.00
C LEU A 337 -1.13 31.09 -5.31
N PHE A 338 -1.99 30.37 -4.64
CA PHE A 338 -3.45 30.42 -4.76
C PHE A 338 -4.09 30.80 -3.42
N SER A 339 -5.34 31.26 -3.43
CA SER A 339 -6.05 31.70 -2.22
C SER A 339 -6.70 30.57 -1.42
N TYR A 340 -6.44 29.31 -1.81
CA TYR A 340 -6.92 28.15 -1.05
C TYR A 340 -6.23 28.06 0.31
N LYS A 341 -6.99 27.59 1.30
CA LYS A 341 -6.54 27.42 2.68
C LYS A 341 -6.91 26.02 3.18
N PRO A 342 -6.18 25.49 4.17
CA PRO A 342 -6.60 24.27 4.86
C PRO A 342 -8.03 24.45 5.41
N ASP A 343 -8.89 23.47 5.20
CA ASP A 343 -10.29 23.54 5.63
C ASP A 343 -10.76 22.22 6.27
N GLY A 344 -11.61 22.38 7.29
CA GLY A 344 -12.19 21.28 8.04
C GLY A 344 -11.25 20.63 9.05
N LYS A 345 -11.76 19.61 9.76
CA LYS A 345 -11.06 18.88 10.82
C LYS A 345 -9.67 18.32 10.40
N TRP A 346 -9.47 18.12 9.09
CA TRP A 346 -8.29 17.45 8.53
C TRP A 346 -7.37 18.40 7.77
N GLU A 347 -7.63 19.71 7.86
CA GLU A 347 -6.83 20.73 7.19
C GLU A 347 -6.59 20.45 5.70
N ASP A 348 -7.65 20.02 4.99
CA ASP A 348 -7.57 19.64 3.59
C ASP A 348 -7.53 20.87 2.68
N TRP A 349 -6.38 21.13 2.08
CA TRP A 349 -6.16 22.21 1.13
C TRP A 349 -7.04 22.15 -0.12
N SER A 350 -7.45 20.94 -0.53
CA SER A 350 -8.24 20.75 -1.75
C SER A 350 -9.75 20.84 -1.53
N LYS A 351 -10.22 20.89 -0.29
CA LYS A 351 -11.67 20.77 0.02
C LYS A 351 -12.49 21.82 -0.70
N ARG A 352 -12.10 23.11 -0.60
CA ARG A 352 -12.81 24.21 -1.25
C ARG A 352 -12.77 24.10 -2.78
N TYR A 353 -11.60 23.81 -3.34
CA TYR A 353 -11.46 23.58 -4.77
C TYR A 353 -12.35 22.43 -5.25
N CYS A 354 -12.29 21.29 -4.59
CA CYS A 354 -13.09 20.11 -4.97
C CYS A 354 -14.61 20.38 -4.89
N GLN A 355 -15.06 21.18 -3.92
CA GLN A 355 -16.46 21.60 -3.83
C GLN A 355 -16.84 22.51 -4.99
N GLN A 356 -16.02 23.52 -5.31
CA GLN A 356 -16.23 24.41 -6.46
C GLN A 356 -16.24 23.61 -7.77
N PHE A 357 -15.30 22.69 -7.92
CA PHE A 357 -15.19 21.84 -9.09
C PHE A 357 -16.41 20.92 -9.24
N GLY A 358 -16.88 20.33 -8.16
CA GLY A 358 -18.10 19.51 -8.16
C GLY A 358 -19.37 20.30 -8.52
N ARG A 359 -19.48 21.57 -8.08
CA ARG A 359 -20.58 22.48 -8.49
C ARG A 359 -20.50 22.79 -9.99
N LEU A 360 -19.33 23.19 -10.47
CA LEU A 360 -19.10 23.44 -11.90
C LEU A 360 -19.52 22.23 -12.76
N GLN A 361 -19.12 21.04 -12.37
CA GLN A 361 -19.51 19.82 -13.10
C GLN A 361 -21.04 19.62 -13.13
N THR A 362 -21.74 19.98 -12.07
CA THR A 362 -23.21 19.93 -12.04
C THR A 362 -23.81 21.01 -12.95
N GLU A 363 -23.27 22.22 -12.90
CA GLU A 363 -23.68 23.36 -13.74
C GLU A 363 -23.58 23.03 -15.24
N ILE A 364 -22.50 22.37 -15.65
CA ILE A 364 -22.31 21.93 -17.05
C ILE A 364 -23.01 20.61 -17.41
N GLY A 365 -23.91 20.11 -16.54
CA GLY A 365 -24.72 18.92 -16.83
C GLY A 365 -23.94 17.60 -16.77
N MET A 366 -22.97 17.48 -15.87
CA MET A 366 -22.31 16.21 -15.55
C MET A 366 -22.90 15.65 -14.24
N PRO A 367 -23.65 14.55 -14.26
CA PRO A 367 -24.35 14.05 -13.08
C PRO A 367 -23.38 13.52 -12.00
N ALA A 368 -23.71 13.78 -10.74
CA ALA A 368 -22.95 13.21 -9.62
C ALA A 368 -22.94 11.66 -9.69
N LYS A 369 -21.87 11.03 -9.25
CA LYS A 369 -21.62 9.58 -9.27
C LYS A 369 -21.27 8.96 -10.63
N ALA A 370 -21.51 9.65 -11.74
CA ALA A 370 -21.19 9.19 -13.09
C ALA A 370 -20.23 10.15 -13.82
N ARG A 371 -19.36 10.83 -13.05
CA ARG A 371 -18.42 11.82 -13.60
C ARG A 371 -17.02 11.66 -12.99
N PRO A 372 -15.94 11.97 -13.74
CA PRO A 372 -14.62 12.01 -13.21
C PRO A 372 -14.48 13.05 -12.09
N THR A 373 -13.65 12.80 -11.11
CA THR A 373 -13.38 13.73 -10.02
C THR A 373 -12.20 14.65 -10.35
N ALA A 374 -11.92 15.66 -9.52
CA ALA A 374 -10.68 16.45 -9.63
C ALA A 374 -9.43 15.56 -9.54
N TYR A 375 -9.46 14.50 -8.74
CA TYR A 375 -8.36 13.54 -8.67
C TYR A 375 -8.15 12.75 -9.98
N SER A 376 -9.19 12.61 -10.77
CA SER A 376 -9.14 11.90 -12.06
C SER A 376 -8.25 12.58 -13.10
N PHE A 377 -7.96 13.89 -12.99
CA PHE A 377 -6.96 14.56 -13.81
C PHE A 377 -5.59 13.88 -13.72
N ARG A 378 -5.22 13.47 -12.52
CA ARG A 378 -3.97 12.70 -12.31
C ARG A 378 -4.01 11.32 -12.97
N HIS A 379 -5.17 10.65 -12.99
CA HIS A 379 -5.31 9.38 -13.72
C HIS A 379 -5.19 9.59 -15.22
N THR A 380 -5.80 10.66 -15.73
CA THR A 380 -5.67 11.05 -17.14
C THR A 380 -4.20 11.35 -17.50
N PHE A 381 -3.48 12.14 -16.70
CA PHE A 381 -2.06 12.40 -16.89
C PHE A 381 -1.22 11.11 -16.98
N ILE A 382 -1.43 10.20 -16.04
CA ILE A 382 -0.69 8.92 -16.00
C ILE A 382 -1.00 8.10 -17.24
N ASP A 383 -2.25 8.06 -17.65
CA ASP A 383 -2.67 7.27 -18.81
C ASP A 383 -2.17 7.86 -20.14
N GLU A 384 -2.27 9.16 -20.32
CA GLU A 384 -1.74 9.85 -21.52
C GLU A 384 -0.24 9.58 -21.69
N LEU A 385 0.54 9.66 -20.60
CA LEU A 385 1.96 9.32 -20.66
C LEU A 385 2.19 7.83 -20.96
N LYS A 386 1.36 6.95 -20.42
CA LYS A 386 1.41 5.52 -20.73
C LYS A 386 1.12 5.26 -22.21
N GLN A 387 0.09 5.90 -22.77
CA GLN A 387 -0.25 5.79 -24.21
C GLN A 387 0.86 6.37 -25.10
N ALA A 388 1.58 7.40 -24.60
CA ALA A 388 2.75 7.97 -25.26
C ALA A 388 4.02 7.13 -25.12
N GLY A 389 3.93 5.90 -24.59
CA GLY A 389 5.04 4.96 -24.44
C GLY A 389 6.09 5.38 -23.38
N VAL A 390 5.68 6.14 -22.37
CA VAL A 390 6.58 6.56 -21.28
C VAL A 390 6.77 5.42 -20.29
N GLU A 391 8.02 5.19 -19.89
CA GLU A 391 8.38 4.19 -18.89
C GLU A 391 7.70 4.47 -17.54
N GLU A 392 7.11 3.42 -16.92
CA GLU A 392 6.39 3.49 -15.65
C GLU A 392 7.21 4.16 -14.54
N SER A 393 8.51 3.91 -14.49
CA SER A 393 9.42 4.49 -13.50
C SER A 393 9.53 6.01 -13.60
N MET A 394 9.53 6.59 -14.82
CA MET A 394 9.51 8.04 -15.04
C MET A 394 8.17 8.64 -14.62
N VAL A 395 7.06 8.02 -15.02
CA VAL A 395 5.72 8.44 -14.61
C VAL A 395 5.59 8.41 -13.10
N ALA A 396 6.05 7.34 -12.44
CA ALA A 396 6.04 7.20 -10.99
C ALA A 396 6.84 8.32 -10.30
N GLN A 397 8.01 8.71 -10.83
CA GLN A 397 8.80 9.82 -10.30
C GLN A 397 8.06 11.15 -10.45
N LEU A 398 7.46 11.45 -11.61
CA LEU A 398 6.68 12.65 -11.85
C LEU A 398 5.50 12.78 -10.90
N VAL A 399 4.77 11.68 -10.68
CA VAL A 399 3.59 11.70 -9.82
C VAL A 399 3.89 11.41 -8.34
N GLY A 400 5.10 11.01 -7.97
CA GLY A 400 5.48 10.70 -6.59
C GLY A 400 4.83 9.41 -6.07
N HIS A 401 4.87 8.34 -6.88
CA HIS A 401 4.57 6.99 -6.45
C HIS A 401 5.85 6.28 -5.98
N THR A 402 5.72 5.41 -5.00
CA THR A 402 6.81 4.50 -4.62
C THR A 402 6.87 3.34 -5.61
N HIS A 403 8.06 3.03 -6.10
CA HIS A 403 8.27 1.80 -6.86
C HIS A 403 8.19 0.59 -5.94
N ALA A 404 7.40 -0.41 -6.33
CA ALA A 404 7.27 -1.67 -5.59
C ALA A 404 8.51 -2.56 -5.74
N SER A 405 9.37 -2.34 -6.76
CA SER A 405 10.56 -3.15 -6.98
C SER A 405 11.73 -2.64 -6.14
N MET A 406 12.45 -3.58 -5.49
CA MET A 406 13.64 -3.26 -4.69
C MET A 406 14.77 -2.66 -5.53
N THR A 407 14.90 -3.07 -6.78
CA THR A 407 16.01 -2.68 -7.65
C THR A 407 15.88 -1.22 -8.11
N PHE A 408 14.71 -0.80 -8.59
CA PHE A 408 14.51 0.57 -9.09
C PHE A 408 14.05 1.55 -8.00
N GLY A 409 13.34 1.07 -6.98
CA GLY A 409 12.79 1.95 -5.93
C GLY A 409 13.80 2.31 -4.84
N ARG A 410 14.74 1.43 -4.51
CA ARG A 410 15.68 1.63 -3.40
C ARG A 410 17.10 2.02 -3.84
N TYR A 411 17.54 1.56 -5.00
CA TYR A 411 18.92 1.76 -5.50
C TYR A 411 18.98 2.58 -6.78
N GLY A 412 17.86 2.81 -7.48
CA GLY A 412 17.81 3.59 -8.71
C GLY A 412 18.03 5.08 -8.43
N LYS A 413 18.96 5.73 -9.16
CA LYS A 413 19.09 7.18 -9.18
C LYS A 413 17.82 7.80 -9.80
N LYS A 414 17.38 8.93 -9.27
CA LYS A 414 16.28 9.70 -9.86
C LYS A 414 16.64 10.13 -11.28
N TYR A 415 15.68 10.13 -12.19
CA TYR A 415 15.86 10.69 -13.52
C TYR A 415 16.21 12.17 -13.44
N PRO A 416 17.14 12.66 -14.28
CA PRO A 416 17.48 14.08 -14.36
C PRO A 416 16.29 14.89 -14.85
N LEU A 417 16.24 16.17 -14.45
CA LEU A 417 15.15 17.10 -14.81
C LEU A 417 14.94 17.23 -16.31
N GLN A 418 16.01 17.22 -17.10
CA GLN A 418 15.95 17.22 -18.56
C GLN A 418 15.06 16.10 -19.11
N LYS A 419 15.26 14.86 -18.65
CA LYS A 419 14.43 13.72 -19.09
C LYS A 419 12.98 13.85 -18.65
N LEU A 420 12.75 14.37 -17.43
CA LEU A 420 11.40 14.60 -16.93
C LEU A 420 10.69 15.73 -17.70
N ALA A 421 11.40 16.79 -18.08
CA ALA A 421 10.87 17.86 -18.90
C ALA A 421 10.43 17.35 -20.28
N LEU A 422 11.32 16.62 -20.96
CA LEU A 422 10.99 15.99 -22.25
C LEU A 422 9.83 15.00 -22.13
N THR A 423 9.68 14.36 -20.98
CA THR A 423 8.59 13.43 -20.73
C THR A 423 7.26 14.13 -20.55
N ILE A 424 7.26 15.24 -19.81
CA ILE A 424 6.03 16.00 -19.54
C ILE A 424 5.47 16.64 -20.83
N GLU A 425 6.32 17.04 -21.76
CA GLU A 425 5.94 17.59 -23.07
C GLU A 425 5.24 16.56 -23.99
N LYS A 426 5.25 15.27 -23.62
CA LYS A 426 4.44 14.24 -24.30
C LYS A 426 2.95 14.32 -23.95
N MET A 427 2.58 15.15 -22.97
CA MET A 427 1.19 15.42 -22.61
C MET A 427 0.54 16.32 -23.66
N ARG A 428 -0.01 15.74 -24.71
CA ARG A 428 -0.56 16.45 -25.86
C ARG A 428 -2.07 16.66 -25.77
N LEU A 429 -2.51 17.51 -24.86
CA LEU A 429 -3.93 17.95 -24.79
C LEU A 429 -4.07 19.43 -25.17
N THR A 430 -3.14 19.95 -25.97
CA THR A 430 -3.03 21.39 -26.31
C THR A 430 -4.26 21.97 -27.00
N ASP A 431 -4.96 21.15 -27.82
CA ASP A 431 -6.12 21.62 -28.59
C ASP A 431 -7.42 21.73 -27.75
N LEU A 432 -7.41 21.20 -26.52
CA LEU A 432 -8.60 21.15 -25.66
C LEU A 432 -8.76 22.39 -24.78
N ILE A 433 -7.71 23.15 -24.58
CA ILE A 433 -7.73 24.32 -23.71
C ILE A 433 -7.90 25.55 -24.57
N VAL A 434 -9.12 26.03 -24.66
CA VAL A 434 -9.44 27.31 -25.31
C VAL A 434 -8.58 28.38 -24.68
N THR A 435 -7.88 29.13 -25.55
CA THR A 435 -7.14 30.31 -25.21
C THR A 435 -7.95 31.25 -24.33
N THR A 436 -7.46 31.48 -23.11
CA THR A 436 -7.85 32.69 -22.38
C THR A 436 -7.22 33.85 -23.12
N SER A 437 -7.93 34.42 -24.09
CA SER A 437 -7.66 35.74 -24.60
C SER A 437 -7.99 36.79 -23.56
#